data_c87917bb13952d28ffa73b99149c9fc3
#
_entry.id   c87917bb13952d28ffa73b99149c9fc3
#
_cell.length_a   1.000
_cell.length_b   1.000
_cell.length_c   1.000
_cell.angle_alpha   90.00
_cell.angle_beta   90.00
_cell.angle_gamma   90.00
#
_symmetry.space_group_name_H-M   'P 1'
#
loop_
_entity.id
_entity.type
_entity.pdbx_description
1 polymer ?
#
loop_
_entity_poly.entity_id
_entity_poly.type
_entity_poly.pdbx_seq_one_letter_code
_entity_poly.pdbx_strand_id
1 'polypeptide(L)'
;LGMQEFETSKYLTGILRKNGFTVTEGVAGLPTGWVAKWGSGHPIIALGSDLDGIPQSNQKPGVGYRDQIVTGAPGHGEGHNSGNAVNITAILAVKKLMEQQKIPGTIVVFPGVAEELMAGKAFLVRAGIFKDVDAVLFSHVGNNLGVSWGQTGQNALISAEFAFRGTSAHAA
;
A
#
# COMPACT_ATOMS: atom_id res chain seq x y z
N LEU A 1 -5.93 9.94 0.13
CA LEU A 1 -4.70 10.55 -0.39
C LEU A 1 -3.49 9.96 0.31
N GLY A 2 -2.35 10.00 -0.37
CA GLY A 2 -1.08 9.58 0.22
C GLY A 2 -0.80 10.23 1.57
N MET A 3 -0.27 9.47 2.53
CA MET A 3 -0.06 9.84 3.94
C MET A 3 -1.34 10.16 4.75
N GLN A 4 -2.52 9.92 4.17
CA GLN A 4 -3.83 10.20 4.79
C GLN A 4 -4.76 8.98 4.74
N GLU A 5 -4.22 7.78 4.50
CA GLU A 5 -4.98 6.54 4.32
C GLU A 5 -5.46 5.93 5.66
N PHE A 6 -5.83 6.78 6.64
CA PHE A 6 -6.15 6.36 8.01
C PHE A 6 -7.31 5.35 8.08
N GLU A 7 -8.40 5.60 7.35
CA GLU A 7 -9.57 4.71 7.38
C GLU A 7 -9.27 3.37 6.70
N THR A 8 -8.55 3.39 5.58
CA THR A 8 -8.12 2.16 4.88
C THR A 8 -7.18 1.34 5.76
N SER A 9 -6.16 1.98 6.35
CA SER A 9 -5.22 1.33 7.27
C SER A 9 -5.94 0.71 8.46
N LYS A 10 -6.84 1.45 9.11
CA LYS A 10 -7.66 0.97 10.22
C LYS A 10 -8.52 -0.23 9.83
N TYR A 11 -9.15 -0.19 8.66
CA TYR A 11 -9.99 -1.26 8.17
C TYR A 11 -9.19 -2.54 7.93
N LEU A 12 -8.08 -2.46 7.18
CA LEU A 12 -7.23 -3.60 6.86
C LEU A 12 -6.55 -4.19 8.09
N THR A 13 -5.97 -3.36 8.95
CA THR A 13 -5.36 -3.82 10.20
C THR A 13 -6.38 -4.45 11.14
N GLY A 14 -7.61 -3.96 11.15
CA GLY A 14 -8.72 -4.56 11.88
C GLY A 14 -9.06 -5.97 11.40
N ILE A 15 -9.08 -6.20 10.09
CA ILE A 15 -9.27 -7.55 9.52
C ILE A 15 -8.12 -8.47 9.93
N LEU A 16 -6.87 -8.01 9.77
CA LEU A 16 -5.68 -8.79 10.09
C LEU A 16 -5.64 -9.18 11.58
N ARG A 17 -5.90 -8.23 12.50
CA ARG A 17 -5.99 -8.52 13.94
C ARG A 17 -7.07 -9.56 14.27
N LYS A 18 -8.26 -9.43 13.68
CA LYS A 18 -9.36 -10.42 13.87
C LYS A 18 -8.97 -11.82 13.40
N ASN A 19 -8.02 -11.92 12.48
CA ASN A 19 -7.51 -13.18 11.95
C ASN A 19 -6.18 -13.61 12.56
N GLY A 20 -5.80 -13.05 13.72
CA GLY A 20 -4.67 -13.49 14.52
C GLY A 20 -3.31 -12.98 14.08
N PHE A 21 -3.25 -11.95 13.24
CA PHE A 21 -1.98 -11.27 12.93
C PHE A 21 -1.60 -10.29 14.05
N THR A 22 -0.33 -10.25 14.36
CA THR A 22 0.26 -9.17 15.18
C THR A 22 0.54 -7.98 14.30
N VAL A 23 -0.07 -6.83 14.60
CA VAL A 23 0.04 -5.60 13.80
C VAL A 23 0.84 -4.54 14.55
N THR A 24 1.87 -4.01 13.93
CA THR A 24 2.64 -2.85 14.37
C THR A 24 2.31 -1.67 13.48
N GLU A 25 1.85 -0.57 14.04
CA GLU A 25 1.50 0.68 13.35
C GLU A 25 2.58 1.74 13.49
N GLY A 26 2.55 2.77 12.65
CA GLY A 26 3.52 3.87 12.67
C GLY A 26 4.93 3.47 12.24
N VAL A 27 5.07 2.37 11.50
CA VAL A 27 6.38 1.89 11.06
C VAL A 27 7.06 2.87 10.12
N ALA A 28 8.37 2.92 10.17
CA ALA A 28 9.20 3.78 9.33
C ALA A 28 8.89 5.28 9.43
N GLY A 29 8.17 5.72 10.48
CA GLY A 29 7.72 7.10 10.65
C GLY A 29 6.56 7.50 9.73
N LEU A 30 5.93 6.53 9.07
CA LEU A 30 4.78 6.76 8.20
C LEU A 30 3.49 6.79 9.03
N PRO A 31 2.68 7.87 8.97
CA PRO A 31 1.49 8.01 9.81
C PRO A 31 0.43 6.93 9.57
N THR A 32 0.36 6.41 8.36
CA THR A 32 -0.57 5.35 7.96
C THR A 32 0.14 4.02 7.67
N GLY A 33 1.45 3.96 7.97
CA GLY A 33 2.28 2.77 7.78
C GLY A 33 2.06 1.72 8.87
N TRP A 34 2.01 0.47 8.48
CA TRP A 34 1.91 -0.67 9.40
C TRP A 34 2.57 -1.92 8.81
N VAL A 35 2.87 -2.86 9.68
CA VAL A 35 3.29 -4.21 9.28
C VAL A 35 2.51 -5.20 10.12
N ALA A 36 1.98 -6.23 9.49
CA ALA A 36 1.32 -7.34 10.17
C ALA A 36 2.10 -8.63 9.95
N LYS A 37 2.24 -9.44 11.01
CA LYS A 37 2.97 -10.72 10.97
C LYS A 37 2.13 -11.82 11.54
N TRP A 38 2.24 -13.01 10.93
CA TRP A 38 1.67 -14.25 11.43
C TRP A 38 2.60 -15.42 11.12
N GLY A 39 2.63 -16.42 12.02
CA GLY A 39 3.51 -17.58 11.89
C GLY A 39 4.90 -17.34 12.50
N SER A 40 5.80 -18.27 12.25
CA SER A 40 7.18 -18.19 12.76
C SER A 40 8.15 -19.00 11.90
N GLY A 41 9.42 -18.59 11.90
CA GLY A 41 10.47 -19.24 11.13
C GLY A 41 10.41 -18.90 9.64
N HIS A 42 11.23 -19.59 8.87
CA HIS A 42 11.38 -19.44 7.43
C HIS A 42 10.56 -20.49 6.65
N PRO A 43 10.16 -20.19 5.39
CA PRO A 43 10.39 -18.93 4.71
C PRO A 43 9.56 -17.78 5.28
N ILE A 44 10.09 -16.54 5.17
CA ILE A 44 9.37 -15.32 5.48
C ILE A 44 8.92 -14.68 4.15
N ILE A 45 7.63 -14.71 3.89
CA ILE A 45 7.04 -14.21 2.67
C ILE A 45 6.26 -12.93 2.97
N ALA A 46 6.62 -11.85 2.31
CA ALA A 46 5.92 -10.57 2.43
C ALA A 46 4.95 -10.37 1.26
N LEU A 47 3.74 -9.92 1.57
CA LEU A 47 2.72 -9.54 0.59
C LEU A 47 2.32 -8.08 0.79
N GLY A 48 2.23 -7.34 -0.31
CA GLY A 48 1.87 -5.92 -0.30
C GLY A 48 0.93 -5.51 -1.41
N SER A 49 0.27 -4.38 -1.21
CA SER A 49 -0.48 -3.63 -2.20
C SER A 49 -0.58 -2.17 -1.76
N ASP A 50 -0.81 -1.27 -2.70
CA ASP A 50 -0.88 0.16 -2.45
C ASP A 50 -2.21 0.58 -1.80
N LEU A 51 -2.20 1.64 -0.98
CA LEU A 51 -3.36 2.05 -0.19
C LEU A 51 -4.08 3.27 -0.73
N ASP A 52 -3.32 4.22 -1.25
CA ASP A 52 -3.85 5.54 -1.58
C ASP A 52 -4.64 5.57 -2.88
N GLY A 53 -5.30 6.66 -3.11
CA GLY A 53 -6.06 6.94 -4.31
C GLY A 53 -5.55 8.19 -5.00
N ILE A 54 -5.81 8.26 -6.29
CA ILE A 54 -5.45 9.39 -7.15
C ILE A 54 -6.26 10.63 -6.75
N PRO A 55 -5.63 11.82 -6.61
CA PRO A 55 -6.35 13.06 -6.35
C PRO A 55 -7.44 13.34 -7.40
N GLN A 56 -8.58 13.82 -6.97
CA GLN A 56 -9.70 14.25 -7.83
C GLN A 56 -10.28 13.15 -8.75
N SER A 57 -9.95 11.90 -8.55
CA SER A 57 -10.39 10.78 -9.38
C SER A 57 -11.63 10.06 -8.83
N ASN A 58 -12.29 10.62 -7.81
CA ASN A 58 -13.54 10.07 -7.31
C ASN A 58 -14.57 9.94 -8.43
N GLN A 59 -15.18 8.76 -8.54
CA GLN A 59 -16.03 8.43 -9.67
C GLN A 59 -17.16 7.50 -9.23
N LYS A 60 -18.36 7.75 -9.73
CA LYS A 60 -19.51 6.86 -9.55
C LYS A 60 -19.28 5.55 -10.31
N PRO A 61 -19.51 4.40 -9.68
CA PRO A 61 -19.36 3.12 -10.36
C PRO A 61 -20.45 2.92 -11.43
N GLY A 62 -20.08 2.18 -12.49
CA GLY A 62 -21.03 1.75 -13.53
C GLY A 62 -21.42 2.80 -14.58
N VAL A 63 -20.74 3.96 -14.59
CA VAL A 63 -20.99 4.98 -15.63
C VAL A 63 -19.73 5.21 -16.48
N GLY A 64 -19.90 5.44 -17.77
CA GLY A 64 -18.82 5.68 -18.73
C GLY A 64 -18.48 7.16 -18.95
N TYR A 65 -18.95 8.05 -18.10
CA TYR A 65 -18.71 9.49 -18.14
C TYR A 65 -18.32 10.00 -16.76
N ARG A 66 -17.72 11.18 -16.68
CA ARG A 66 -17.30 11.76 -15.41
C ARG A 66 -18.50 12.14 -14.57
N ASP A 67 -18.67 11.43 -13.46
CA ASP A 67 -19.74 11.67 -12.47
C ASP A 67 -19.15 11.40 -11.07
N GLN A 68 -18.64 12.43 -10.42
CA GLN A 68 -18.02 12.32 -9.12
C GLN A 68 -19.07 12.17 -8.02
N ILE A 69 -18.91 11.20 -7.12
CA ILE A 69 -19.76 11.07 -5.93
C ILE A 69 -19.53 12.26 -4.99
N VAL A 70 -18.27 12.64 -4.81
CA VAL A 70 -17.84 13.80 -4.02
C VAL A 70 -16.90 14.62 -4.88
N THR A 71 -17.28 15.83 -5.21
CA THR A 71 -16.47 16.71 -6.07
C THR A 71 -15.08 16.93 -5.48
N GLY A 72 -14.05 16.69 -6.29
CA GLY A 72 -12.66 16.88 -5.92
C GLY A 72 -12.07 15.82 -5.01
N ALA A 73 -12.84 14.84 -4.53
CA ALA A 73 -12.33 13.78 -3.69
C ALA A 73 -11.40 12.82 -4.45
N PRO A 74 -10.48 12.14 -3.75
CA PRO A 74 -9.66 11.08 -4.34
C PRO A 74 -10.50 9.86 -4.69
N GLY A 75 -9.99 9.01 -5.56
CA GLY A 75 -10.62 7.76 -5.95
C GLY A 75 -9.61 6.73 -6.41
N HIS A 76 -10.05 5.48 -6.47
CA HIS A 76 -9.24 4.36 -6.94
C HIS A 76 -9.34 4.18 -8.46
N GLY A 77 -8.96 5.20 -9.23
CA GLY A 77 -8.96 5.15 -10.69
C GLY A 77 -7.99 4.12 -11.26
N GLU A 78 -7.01 3.73 -10.49
CA GLU A 78 -5.97 2.75 -10.83
C GLU A 78 -6.22 1.36 -10.20
N GLY A 79 -7.06 1.26 -9.17
CA GLY A 79 -7.52 -0.02 -8.62
C GLY A 79 -6.74 -0.54 -7.42
N HIS A 80 -6.06 0.27 -6.63
CA HIS A 80 -5.37 -0.12 -5.39
C HIS A 80 -6.30 -0.83 -4.40
N ASN A 81 -7.58 -0.46 -4.35
CA ASN A 81 -8.59 -1.14 -3.54
C ASN A 81 -8.75 -2.62 -3.92
N SER A 82 -8.71 -2.95 -5.21
CA SER A 82 -8.80 -4.34 -5.68
C SER A 82 -7.56 -5.14 -5.31
N GLY A 83 -6.36 -4.56 -5.41
CA GLY A 83 -5.10 -5.17 -4.99
C GLY A 83 -5.12 -5.55 -3.52
N ASN A 84 -5.59 -4.66 -2.64
CA ASN A 84 -5.74 -4.96 -1.21
C ASN A 84 -6.74 -6.10 -0.95
N ALA A 85 -7.88 -6.12 -1.64
CA ALA A 85 -8.87 -7.19 -1.51
C ALA A 85 -8.28 -8.56 -1.91
N VAL A 86 -7.55 -8.60 -3.01
CA VAL A 86 -6.83 -9.81 -3.48
C VAL A 86 -5.80 -10.25 -2.44
N ASN A 87 -4.95 -9.35 -1.97
CA ASN A 87 -3.91 -9.67 -0.99
C ASN A 87 -4.50 -10.23 0.31
N ILE A 88 -5.47 -9.55 0.91
CA ILE A 88 -6.09 -10.01 2.16
C ILE A 88 -6.72 -11.39 1.97
N THR A 89 -7.42 -11.61 0.86
CA THR A 89 -8.05 -12.92 0.57
C THR A 89 -6.99 -14.01 0.43
N ALA A 90 -5.93 -13.76 -0.33
CA ALA A 90 -4.83 -14.71 -0.53
C ALA A 90 -4.13 -15.05 0.79
N ILE A 91 -3.80 -14.03 1.58
CA ILE A 91 -3.12 -14.19 2.87
C ILE A 91 -3.94 -15.04 3.84
N LEU A 92 -5.24 -14.79 3.95
CA LEU A 92 -6.12 -15.55 4.84
C LEU A 92 -6.28 -17.01 4.36
N ALA A 93 -6.34 -17.23 3.05
CA ALA A 93 -6.38 -18.58 2.48
C ALA A 93 -5.08 -19.35 2.73
N VAL A 94 -3.92 -18.72 2.48
CA VAL A 94 -2.60 -19.32 2.73
C VAL A 94 -2.41 -19.62 4.22
N LYS A 95 -2.74 -18.66 5.10
CA LYS A 95 -2.72 -18.87 6.54
C LYS A 95 -3.50 -20.13 6.94
N LYS A 96 -4.74 -20.25 6.45
CA LYS A 96 -5.60 -21.42 6.74
C LYS A 96 -4.97 -22.73 6.29
N LEU A 97 -4.37 -22.76 5.09
CA LEU A 97 -3.66 -23.95 4.59
C LEU A 97 -2.44 -24.28 5.45
N MET A 98 -1.64 -23.28 5.81
CA MET A 98 -0.48 -23.46 6.68
C MET A 98 -0.87 -24.04 8.03
N GLU A 99 -1.97 -23.57 8.64
CA GLU A 99 -2.50 -24.12 9.89
C GLU A 99 -2.95 -25.57 9.75
N GLN A 100 -3.72 -25.86 8.71
CA GLN A 100 -4.27 -27.20 8.48
C GLN A 100 -3.18 -28.24 8.16
N GLN A 101 -2.18 -27.85 7.38
CA GLN A 101 -1.13 -28.73 6.92
C GLN A 101 0.15 -28.65 7.77
N LYS A 102 0.13 -27.82 8.82
CA LYS A 102 1.29 -27.57 9.70
C LYS A 102 2.56 -27.14 8.93
N ILE A 103 2.36 -26.31 7.91
CA ILE A 103 3.46 -25.76 7.11
C ILE A 103 4.14 -24.64 7.93
N PRO A 104 5.45 -24.73 8.20
CA PRO A 104 6.17 -23.67 8.89
C PRO A 104 6.39 -22.46 7.98
N GLY A 105 6.62 -21.29 8.58
CA GLY A 105 6.93 -20.06 7.88
C GLY A 105 6.22 -18.85 8.48
N THR A 106 6.59 -17.70 7.97
CA THR A 106 6.04 -16.40 8.42
C THR A 106 5.41 -15.67 7.25
N ILE A 107 4.19 -15.19 7.46
CA ILE A 107 3.53 -14.26 6.54
C ILE A 107 3.73 -12.85 7.09
N VAL A 108 4.23 -11.96 6.25
CA VAL A 108 4.35 -10.53 6.52
C VAL A 108 3.43 -9.79 5.57
N VAL A 109 2.65 -8.85 6.07
CA VAL A 109 1.77 -7.99 5.26
C VAL A 109 2.19 -6.55 5.45
N PHE A 110 2.33 -5.83 4.36
CA PHE A 110 2.73 -4.42 4.40
C PHE A 110 1.94 -3.58 3.40
N PRO A 111 1.65 -2.31 3.70
CA PRO A 111 0.99 -1.39 2.79
C PRO A 111 1.98 -0.64 1.91
N GLY A 112 1.62 -0.36 0.68
CA GLY A 112 2.21 0.71 -0.11
C GLY A 112 1.56 2.04 0.27
N VAL A 113 2.14 2.74 1.26
CA VAL A 113 1.67 4.06 1.70
C VAL A 113 2.14 5.11 0.72
N ALA A 114 1.25 6.03 0.35
CA ALA A 114 1.57 7.18 -0.50
C ALA A 114 2.29 6.77 -1.81
N GLU A 115 1.79 5.75 -2.48
CA GLU A 115 2.35 5.26 -3.73
C GLU A 115 2.31 6.33 -4.81
N GLU A 116 1.20 7.05 -4.91
CA GLU A 116 0.98 8.15 -5.85
C GLU A 116 1.92 9.36 -5.62
N LEU A 117 2.61 9.37 -4.48
CA LEU A 117 3.70 10.30 -4.18
C LEU A 117 5.08 9.65 -4.32
N MET A 118 5.13 8.40 -4.78
CA MET A 118 6.33 7.56 -4.93
C MET A 118 7.19 7.48 -3.66
N ALA A 119 6.57 7.41 -2.48
CA ALA A 119 7.26 7.63 -1.22
C ALA A 119 7.36 6.40 -0.31
N GLY A 120 6.23 5.84 0.15
CA GLY A 120 6.17 4.98 1.33
C GLY A 120 7.06 3.75 1.33
N LYS A 121 7.12 3.01 0.24
CA LYS A 121 7.92 1.76 0.16
C LYS A 121 9.41 1.99 0.38
N ALA A 122 9.96 3.11 -0.07
CA ALA A 122 11.36 3.46 0.17
C ALA A 122 11.67 3.68 1.66
N PHE A 123 10.73 4.24 2.42
CA PHE A 123 10.86 4.39 3.87
C PHE A 123 10.85 3.03 4.59
N LEU A 124 10.00 2.09 4.14
CA LEU A 124 9.97 0.73 4.68
C LEU A 124 11.29 0.00 4.43
N VAL A 125 11.86 0.12 3.23
CA VAL A 125 13.18 -0.44 2.89
C VAL A 125 14.26 0.15 3.77
N ARG A 126 14.31 1.48 3.91
CA ARG A 126 15.28 2.18 4.76
C ARG A 126 15.16 1.78 6.23
N ALA A 127 13.96 1.52 6.70
CA ALA A 127 13.71 1.05 8.07
C ALA A 127 14.04 -0.44 8.29
N GLY A 128 14.47 -1.16 7.25
CA GLY A 128 14.88 -2.56 7.34
C GLY A 128 13.73 -3.56 7.45
N ILE A 129 12.50 -3.16 7.09
CA ILE A 129 11.32 -4.03 7.21
C ILE A 129 11.48 -5.34 6.42
N PHE A 130 12.22 -5.30 5.32
CA PHE A 130 12.41 -6.45 4.43
C PHE A 130 13.74 -7.18 4.62
N LYS A 131 14.53 -6.84 5.64
CA LYS A 131 15.90 -7.37 5.82
C LYS A 131 15.94 -8.90 5.89
N ASP A 132 14.97 -9.50 6.56
CA ASP A 132 14.92 -10.95 6.80
C ASP A 132 13.82 -11.63 5.94
N VAL A 133 13.26 -10.92 4.95
CA VAL A 133 12.22 -11.43 4.06
C VAL A 133 12.86 -12.22 2.93
N ASP A 134 12.42 -13.46 2.73
CA ASP A 134 12.95 -14.35 1.68
C ASP A 134 12.37 -14.04 0.30
N ALA A 135 11.09 -13.62 0.25
CA ALA A 135 10.44 -13.20 -0.99
C ALA A 135 9.36 -12.15 -0.73
N VAL A 136 9.20 -11.24 -1.68
CA VAL A 136 8.14 -10.22 -1.68
C VAL A 136 7.23 -10.45 -2.87
N LEU A 137 5.93 -10.55 -2.60
CA LEU A 137 4.87 -10.59 -3.60
C LEU A 137 4.08 -9.28 -3.52
N PHE A 138 3.87 -8.66 -4.65
CA PHE A 138 3.15 -7.40 -4.72
C PHE A 138 2.05 -7.48 -5.78
N SER A 139 0.83 -7.13 -5.42
CA SER A 139 -0.28 -7.12 -6.36
C SER A 139 -0.63 -5.69 -6.77
N HIS A 140 -0.80 -5.51 -8.05
CA HIS A 140 -1.26 -4.28 -8.67
C HIS A 140 -2.21 -4.60 -9.81
N VAL A 141 -3.18 -3.75 -10.07
CA VAL A 141 -4.06 -3.90 -11.21
C VAL A 141 -3.30 -3.68 -12.51
N GLY A 142 -3.67 -4.42 -13.53
CA GLY A 142 -3.09 -4.29 -14.87
C GLY A 142 -4.13 -4.57 -15.94
N ASN A 143 -3.75 -4.38 -17.19
CA ASN A 143 -4.61 -4.61 -18.35
C ASN A 143 -4.59 -6.07 -18.84
N ASN A 144 -3.81 -6.93 -18.19
CA ASN A 144 -3.70 -8.37 -18.51
C ASN A 144 -3.39 -9.17 -17.25
N LEU A 145 -3.47 -10.50 -17.36
CA LEU A 145 -2.93 -11.42 -16.36
C LEU A 145 -1.45 -11.62 -16.63
N GLY A 146 -0.62 -10.86 -15.95
CA GLY A 146 0.82 -10.95 -16.07
C GLY A 146 1.48 -11.12 -14.71
N VAL A 147 2.65 -11.77 -14.72
CA VAL A 147 3.56 -11.83 -13.56
C VAL A 147 4.92 -11.34 -14.05
N SER A 148 5.50 -10.40 -13.32
CA SER A 148 6.89 -9.98 -13.51
C SER A 148 7.66 -10.24 -12.23
N TRP A 149 8.97 -10.50 -12.35
CA TRP A 149 9.84 -10.73 -11.21
C TRP A 149 11.26 -10.26 -11.51
N GLY A 150 12.02 -10.06 -10.45
CA GLY A 150 13.37 -9.55 -10.55
C GLY A 150 13.44 -8.03 -10.66
N GLN A 151 14.54 -7.53 -11.18
CA GLN A 151 14.76 -6.09 -11.32
C GLN A 151 14.08 -5.59 -12.58
N THR A 152 13.07 -4.75 -12.42
CA THR A 152 12.41 -4.02 -13.51
C THR A 152 12.84 -2.57 -13.51
N GLY A 153 12.86 -1.94 -14.68
CA GLY A 153 13.04 -0.48 -14.78
C GLY A 153 11.87 0.24 -14.13
N GLN A 154 12.17 1.17 -13.25
CA GLN A 154 11.18 1.99 -12.54
C GLN A 154 11.51 3.47 -12.70
N ASN A 155 10.51 4.31 -12.58
CA ASN A 155 10.69 5.75 -12.55
C ASN A 155 11.22 6.20 -11.18
N ALA A 156 11.99 7.29 -11.18
CA ALA A 156 12.38 8.00 -9.97
C ALA A 156 11.71 9.37 -9.96
N LEU A 157 11.36 9.84 -8.77
CA LEU A 157 10.75 11.15 -8.58
C LEU A 157 11.58 12.00 -7.60
N ILE A 158 11.79 13.24 -7.95
CA ILE A 158 12.19 14.30 -7.03
C ILE A 158 11.13 15.38 -7.10
N SER A 159 10.48 15.67 -5.96
CA SER A 159 9.52 16.75 -5.83
C SER A 159 10.15 17.87 -5.00
N ALA A 160 10.09 19.11 -5.48
CA ALA A 160 10.59 20.27 -4.78
C ALA A 160 9.54 21.39 -4.79
N GLU A 161 9.27 21.95 -3.62
CA GLU A 161 8.41 23.11 -3.46
C GLU A 161 9.26 24.34 -3.12
N PHE A 162 9.12 25.40 -3.91
CA PHE A 162 9.81 26.66 -3.71
C PHE A 162 8.84 27.72 -3.18
N ALA A 163 8.96 28.08 -1.92
CA ALA A 163 8.13 29.10 -1.30
C ALA A 163 8.89 30.44 -1.26
N PHE A 164 8.39 31.44 -1.95
CA PHE A 164 8.93 32.79 -1.99
C PHE A 164 8.12 33.71 -1.07
N ARG A 165 8.80 34.42 -0.20
CA ARG A 165 8.21 35.43 0.68
C ARG A 165 8.74 36.79 0.32
N GLY A 166 7.86 37.77 0.14
CA GLY A 166 8.21 39.13 -0.18
C GLY A 166 7.17 40.11 0.34
N THR A 167 7.42 41.39 0.15
CA THR A 167 6.49 42.48 0.42
C THR A 167 6.02 43.10 -0.89
N SER A 168 4.79 43.59 -0.91
CA SER A 168 4.27 44.32 -2.08
C SER A 168 5.06 45.57 -2.29
N ALA A 169 5.55 45.80 -3.51
CA ALA A 169 6.28 46.97 -3.91
C ALA A 169 5.98 47.27 -5.39
N HIS A 170 6.25 48.51 -5.80
CA HIS A 170 6.18 48.92 -7.20
C HIS A 170 7.33 48.26 -7.97
N ALA A 171 7.07 47.81 -9.20
CA ALA A 171 8.07 47.11 -10.03
C ALA A 171 9.25 47.98 -10.53
N ALA A 172 9.13 49.26 -10.37
CA ALA A 172 10.20 50.23 -10.69
C ALA A 172 10.84 50.76 -9.36
#